data_44e0f080885368601224bf3534adfc9f
#
_entry.id   44e0f080885368601224bf3534adfc9f
#
_cell.length_a   1.000
_cell.length_b   1.000
_cell.length_c   1.000
_cell.angle_alpha   90.00
_cell.angle_beta   90.00
_cell.angle_gamma   90.00
#
_symmetry.space_group_name_H-M   'P 1'
#
loop_
_entity.id
_entity.type
_entity.pdbx_description
1 polymer ?
#
loop_
_entity_poly.entity_id
_entity_poly.type
_entity_poly.pdbx_seq_one_letter_code
_entity_poly.pdbx_strand_id
1 'polypeptide(L)'
;MKNTILKLFLLFCAVPSIGQNVHPNLPWIDISGQRERQVTIAPGRPDLYNGHPTTVMMDDHKTILCTWSYGHGGKASFIAESKDAGLTWKNGKTPADWQTMSNCPSIYKLTDKQGKERVFVFSAWPDMPMTYSEDGGKSWSPVRSLNKPCVMAFSSIVKLKNGDYLGLYHRGLNDRDRPPLTLWQSVSHDGGLTWSESVKVGEMEGRSPCEPCVFRAPDGKRLVCVARENNRVGNSLMMFSDDEGATWSPLQETPWGLTGDRHVIKFTPDGRMIAVFRDMAPNSPTKGHFVAWVGNYKDLLEGTSGQYKIKLLHSYAGSDCGYPGLEILPDGTIVAITYVKMRPGPEQHSIVGVRFKLEETDKMLY
;
A
#
# COMPACT_ATOMS: atom_id res chain seq x y z
N MET A 1 29.94 -29.24 61.36
CA MET A 1 29.99 -28.61 60.06
C MET A 1 28.63 -28.88 59.34
N LYS A 2 27.72 -27.90 59.29
CA LYS A 2 26.40 -28.07 58.72
C LYS A 2 26.42 -27.51 57.31
N ASN A 3 26.21 -28.37 56.29
CA ASN A 3 26.06 -27.98 54.90
C ASN A 3 24.64 -27.47 54.67
N THR A 4 24.50 -26.19 54.38
CA THR A 4 23.23 -25.60 53.95
C THR A 4 23.16 -25.62 52.42
N ILE A 5 22.26 -26.45 51.86
CA ILE A 5 21.97 -26.51 50.43
C ILE A 5 20.96 -25.40 50.12
N LEU A 6 21.40 -24.37 49.36
CA LEU A 6 20.56 -23.32 48.83
C LEU A 6 19.78 -23.85 47.59
N LYS A 7 18.48 -24.09 47.74
CA LYS A 7 17.60 -24.41 46.61
C LYS A 7 17.22 -23.13 45.86
N LEU A 8 17.77 -23.00 44.66
CA LEU A 8 17.38 -21.94 43.71
C LEU A 8 16.03 -22.30 43.09
N PHE A 9 14.96 -21.59 43.46
CA PHE A 9 13.68 -21.69 42.79
C PHE A 9 13.71 -20.82 41.50
N LEU A 10 13.81 -21.48 40.37
CA LEU A 10 13.55 -20.85 39.06
C LEU A 10 12.03 -20.65 38.93
N LEU A 11 11.60 -19.40 39.08
CA LEU A 11 10.25 -19.00 38.71
C LEU A 11 10.17 -18.99 37.18
N PHE A 12 9.57 -20.02 36.61
CA PHE A 12 9.10 -19.98 35.23
C PHE A 12 7.88 -19.03 35.19
N CYS A 13 8.07 -17.80 34.77
CA CYS A 13 6.98 -16.98 34.31
C CYS A 13 6.45 -17.61 33.01
N ALA A 14 5.35 -18.35 33.12
CA ALA A 14 4.57 -18.75 31.98
C ALA A 14 4.06 -17.48 31.31
N VAL A 15 4.62 -17.14 30.16
CA VAL A 15 4.03 -16.16 29.25
C VAL A 15 2.70 -16.77 28.82
N PRO A 16 1.56 -16.13 29.09
CA PRO A 16 0.31 -16.65 28.59
C PRO A 16 0.39 -16.71 27.07
N SER A 17 0.27 -17.90 26.50
CA SER A 17 -0.02 -18.06 25.07
C SER A 17 -1.29 -17.25 24.80
N ILE A 18 -1.14 -16.13 24.09
CA ILE A 18 -2.27 -15.32 23.65
C ILE A 18 -3.13 -16.23 22.80
N GLY A 19 -4.30 -16.48 23.32
CA GLY A 19 -5.23 -17.49 22.91
C GLY A 19 -5.70 -17.32 21.47
N GLN A 20 -6.09 -18.46 21.01
CA GLN A 20 -6.99 -18.73 19.90
C GLN A 20 -7.77 -17.51 19.41
N ASN A 21 -7.62 -17.25 18.12
CA ASN A 21 -8.33 -16.29 17.30
C ASN A 21 -9.83 -16.20 17.62
N VAL A 22 -10.18 -15.39 18.58
CA VAL A 22 -11.54 -14.87 18.69
C VAL A 22 -11.64 -13.88 17.54
N HIS A 23 -12.37 -14.25 16.49
CA HIS A 23 -12.66 -13.31 15.39
C HIS A 23 -13.45 -12.16 15.99
N PRO A 24 -12.89 -10.95 16.03
CA PRO A 24 -13.67 -9.81 16.46
C PRO A 24 -14.84 -9.67 15.48
N ASN A 25 -16.04 -9.43 15.98
CA ASN A 25 -17.20 -9.03 15.18
C ASN A 25 -16.98 -7.63 14.62
N LEU A 26 -16.00 -7.50 13.72
CA LEU A 26 -15.83 -6.24 13.01
C LEU A 26 -16.99 -6.11 12.02
N PRO A 27 -17.87 -5.11 12.19
CA PRO A 27 -18.95 -4.88 11.24
C PRO A 27 -18.41 -4.71 9.83
N TRP A 28 -19.18 -5.10 8.85
CA TRP A 28 -18.81 -4.87 7.45
C TRP A 28 -20.05 -4.59 6.60
N ILE A 29 -19.85 -3.86 5.53
CA ILE A 29 -20.87 -3.53 4.53
C ILE A 29 -20.37 -3.88 3.14
N ASP A 30 -21.27 -4.10 2.20
CA ASP A 30 -20.96 -4.45 0.81
C ASP A 30 -21.55 -3.39 -0.14
N ILE A 31 -20.67 -2.61 -0.78
CA ILE A 31 -21.03 -1.67 -1.84
C ILE A 31 -20.57 -2.13 -3.23
N SER A 32 -20.03 -3.36 -3.33
CA SER A 32 -19.46 -3.88 -4.58
C SER A 32 -20.49 -4.06 -5.70
N GLY A 33 -21.79 -4.10 -5.34
CA GLY A 33 -22.89 -4.12 -6.29
C GLY A 33 -23.36 -2.73 -6.77
N GLN A 34 -22.93 -1.65 -6.13
CA GLN A 34 -23.37 -0.27 -6.41
C GLN A 34 -22.56 0.30 -7.60
N ARG A 35 -23.03 0.01 -8.83
CA ARG A 35 -22.32 0.33 -10.08
C ARG A 35 -22.15 1.83 -10.31
N GLU A 36 -23.05 2.64 -9.80
CA GLU A 36 -23.01 4.10 -9.84
C GLU A 36 -21.81 4.71 -9.11
N ARG A 37 -21.18 3.95 -8.22
CA ARG A 37 -19.96 4.33 -7.51
C ARG A 37 -18.69 3.91 -8.27
N GLN A 38 -18.83 3.14 -9.34
CA GLN A 38 -17.70 2.50 -10.02
C GLN A 38 -17.37 3.21 -11.32
N VAL A 39 -16.09 3.45 -11.54
CA VAL A 39 -15.54 4.02 -12.77
C VAL A 39 -14.50 3.07 -13.36
N THR A 40 -14.74 2.57 -14.56
CA THR A 40 -13.74 1.76 -15.27
C THR A 40 -12.73 2.66 -15.95
N ILE A 41 -11.47 2.60 -15.52
CA ILE A 41 -10.36 3.38 -16.06
C ILE A 41 -9.78 2.69 -17.30
N ALA A 42 -9.53 1.38 -17.18
CA ALA A 42 -9.05 0.54 -18.27
C ALA A 42 -9.78 -0.81 -18.25
N PRO A 43 -10.61 -1.10 -19.26
CA PRO A 43 -11.33 -2.37 -19.31
C PRO A 43 -10.38 -3.53 -19.61
N GLY A 44 -10.56 -4.64 -18.91
CA GLY A 44 -9.95 -5.91 -19.24
C GLY A 44 -10.59 -6.52 -20.49
N ARG A 45 -9.80 -7.25 -21.27
CA ARG A 45 -10.24 -8.00 -22.43
C ARG A 45 -9.66 -9.42 -22.34
N PRO A 46 -10.13 -10.37 -23.15
CA PRO A 46 -9.55 -11.73 -23.14
C PRO A 46 -8.04 -11.77 -23.35
N ASP A 47 -7.50 -10.81 -24.11
CA ASP A 47 -6.08 -10.65 -24.46
C ASP A 47 -5.36 -9.58 -23.61
N LEU A 48 -6.05 -8.88 -22.72
CA LEU A 48 -5.51 -7.76 -21.97
C LEU A 48 -5.88 -7.84 -20.49
N TYR A 49 -4.89 -8.22 -19.69
CA TYR A 49 -4.93 -8.14 -18.25
C TYR A 49 -4.27 -6.82 -17.80
N ASN A 50 -5.03 -5.92 -17.15
CA ASN A 50 -4.51 -4.71 -16.50
C ASN A 50 -4.26 -5.00 -15.03
N GLY A 51 -3.03 -4.80 -14.55
CA GLY A 51 -2.64 -5.14 -13.16
C GLY A 51 -1.95 -4.01 -12.42
N HIS A 52 -1.93 -4.09 -11.11
CA HIS A 52 -1.12 -3.30 -10.18
C HIS A 52 -1.17 -1.77 -10.40
N PRO A 53 -2.34 -1.12 -10.32
CA PRO A 53 -2.41 0.33 -10.46
C PRO A 53 -1.87 1.04 -9.22
N THR A 54 -1.31 2.23 -9.44
CA THR A 54 -1.05 3.22 -8.39
C THR A 54 -1.46 4.60 -8.87
N THR A 55 -1.78 5.49 -7.94
CA THR A 55 -2.28 6.84 -8.26
C THR A 55 -1.53 7.93 -7.53
N VAL A 56 -1.60 9.12 -8.08
CA VAL A 56 -1.21 10.36 -7.42
C VAL A 56 -2.16 11.48 -7.79
N MET A 57 -2.63 12.23 -6.79
CA MET A 57 -3.44 13.42 -6.97
C MET A 57 -2.54 14.67 -7.01
N MET A 58 -2.83 15.55 -7.97
CA MET A 58 -2.16 16.84 -8.10
C MET A 58 -2.76 17.87 -7.13
N ASP A 59 -2.09 19.02 -6.93
CA ASP A 59 -2.49 20.02 -5.93
C ASP A 59 -3.80 20.77 -6.27
N ASP A 60 -4.27 20.65 -7.51
CA ASP A 60 -5.59 21.18 -7.90
C ASP A 60 -6.77 20.36 -7.32
N HIS A 61 -6.47 19.23 -6.64
CA HIS A 61 -7.44 18.28 -6.10
C HIS A 61 -8.47 17.75 -7.12
N LYS A 62 -8.17 17.85 -8.40
CA LYS A 62 -8.99 17.40 -9.54
C LYS A 62 -8.24 16.46 -10.46
N THR A 63 -6.97 16.78 -10.71
CA THR A 63 -6.13 15.96 -11.58
C THR A 63 -5.57 14.77 -10.81
N ILE A 64 -5.88 13.55 -11.28
CA ILE A 64 -5.33 12.30 -10.75
C ILE A 64 -4.64 11.58 -11.91
N LEU A 65 -3.40 11.17 -11.70
CA LEU A 65 -2.69 10.26 -12.60
C LEU A 65 -2.77 8.84 -12.06
N CYS A 66 -2.98 7.88 -12.94
CA CYS A 66 -2.98 6.46 -12.64
C CYS A 66 -2.03 5.74 -13.61
N THR A 67 -1.09 4.96 -13.09
CA THR A 67 -0.23 4.08 -13.88
C THR A 67 -0.44 2.64 -13.48
N TRP A 68 -0.27 1.71 -14.43
CA TRP A 68 -0.44 0.28 -14.15
C TRP A 68 0.41 -0.59 -15.09
N SER A 69 0.53 -1.89 -14.75
CA SER A 69 1.28 -2.86 -15.54
C SER A 69 0.37 -3.68 -16.47
N TYR A 70 0.95 -4.21 -17.53
CA TYR A 70 0.37 -5.31 -18.30
C TYR A 70 0.57 -6.62 -17.51
N GLY A 71 -0.50 -7.33 -17.24
CA GLY A 71 -0.45 -8.59 -16.52
C GLY A 71 -0.08 -8.46 -15.04
N HIS A 72 0.05 -9.57 -14.38
CA HIS A 72 0.50 -9.65 -12.99
C HIS A 72 2.03 -9.51 -12.94
N GLY A 73 2.53 -8.30 -12.68
CA GLY A 73 3.97 -8.03 -12.62
C GLY A 73 4.67 -7.88 -13.98
N GLY A 74 3.93 -7.68 -15.06
CA GLY A 74 4.49 -7.43 -16.37
C GLY A 74 4.97 -5.98 -16.58
N LYS A 75 5.05 -5.57 -17.84
CA LYS A 75 5.59 -4.24 -18.22
C LYS A 75 4.75 -3.09 -17.67
N ALA A 76 5.42 -2.09 -17.11
CA ALA A 76 4.82 -0.86 -16.59
C ALA A 76 4.58 0.13 -17.73
N SER A 77 3.53 -0.09 -18.54
CA SER A 77 3.42 0.55 -19.85
C SER A 77 2.20 1.46 -20.00
N PHE A 78 1.39 1.63 -18.96
CA PHE A 78 0.13 2.35 -19.08
C PHE A 78 0.05 3.51 -18.11
N ILE A 79 -0.59 4.57 -18.58
CA ILE A 79 -0.94 5.74 -17.79
C ILE A 79 -2.29 6.29 -18.23
N ALA A 80 -3.08 6.80 -17.29
CA ALA A 80 -4.30 7.57 -17.54
C ALA A 80 -4.35 8.79 -16.64
N GLU A 81 -5.06 9.82 -17.12
CA GLU A 81 -5.32 11.08 -16.42
C GLU A 81 -6.82 11.27 -16.24
N SER A 82 -7.21 11.67 -15.03
CA SER A 82 -8.51 12.28 -14.74
C SER A 82 -8.31 13.75 -14.44
N LYS A 83 -9.21 14.62 -14.90
CA LYS A 83 -9.24 16.07 -14.60
C LYS A 83 -10.46 16.51 -13.78
N ASP A 84 -11.23 15.54 -13.34
CA ASP A 84 -12.50 15.72 -12.63
C ASP A 84 -12.58 14.86 -11.38
N ALA A 85 -11.43 14.73 -10.69
CA ALA A 85 -11.32 13.99 -9.45
C ALA A 85 -11.76 12.52 -9.57
N GLY A 86 -11.41 11.86 -10.68
CA GLY A 86 -11.63 10.43 -10.91
C GLY A 86 -13.00 10.07 -11.46
N LEU A 87 -13.82 11.03 -11.92
CA LEU A 87 -15.12 10.76 -12.56
C LEU A 87 -14.96 10.23 -13.98
N THR A 88 -14.07 10.85 -14.75
CA THR A 88 -13.73 10.40 -16.11
C THR A 88 -12.23 10.29 -16.29
N TRP A 89 -11.81 9.44 -17.22
CA TRP A 89 -10.41 9.12 -17.43
C TRP A 89 -10.05 9.11 -18.92
N LYS A 90 -8.85 9.62 -19.22
CA LYS A 90 -8.28 9.60 -20.55
C LYS A 90 -6.94 8.86 -20.51
N ASN A 91 -6.80 7.82 -21.35
CA ASN A 91 -5.54 7.13 -21.51
C ASN A 91 -4.49 8.06 -22.14
N GLY A 92 -3.32 8.11 -21.49
CA GLY A 92 -2.13 8.79 -21.96
C GLY A 92 -1.29 7.89 -22.87
N LYS A 93 -0.28 8.52 -23.50
CA LYS A 93 0.78 7.80 -24.20
C LYS A 93 2.00 7.73 -23.30
N THR A 94 2.57 6.55 -23.17
CA THR A 94 3.86 6.36 -22.49
C THR A 94 5.01 6.39 -23.50
N PRO A 95 6.19 6.91 -23.12
CA PRO A 95 7.39 6.78 -23.94
C PRO A 95 7.73 5.32 -24.24
N ALA A 96 8.42 5.08 -25.36
CA ALA A 96 8.75 3.72 -25.79
C ALA A 96 9.67 2.98 -24.80
N ASP A 97 10.53 3.70 -24.09
CA ASP A 97 11.47 3.16 -23.12
C ASP A 97 10.79 2.67 -21.83
N TRP A 98 9.52 3.05 -21.55
CA TRP A 98 8.74 2.44 -20.45
C TRP A 98 8.57 0.93 -20.63
N GLN A 99 8.69 0.41 -21.84
CA GLN A 99 8.67 -1.03 -22.11
C GLN A 99 9.88 -1.78 -21.48
N THR A 100 10.90 -1.04 -21.03
CA THR A 100 12.05 -1.61 -20.30
C THR A 100 11.77 -1.77 -18.80
N MET A 101 10.73 -1.10 -18.28
CA MET A 101 10.30 -1.21 -16.87
C MET A 101 9.27 -2.31 -16.69
N SER A 102 9.34 -3.06 -15.61
CA SER A 102 8.34 -4.06 -15.28
C SER A 102 8.16 -4.23 -13.76
N ASN A 103 7.06 -4.85 -13.40
CA ASN A 103 6.60 -5.18 -12.07
C ASN A 103 6.20 -3.95 -11.22
N CYS A 104 4.91 -3.84 -10.97
CA CYS A 104 4.25 -2.95 -10.01
C CYS A 104 4.74 -1.50 -10.08
N PRO A 105 4.38 -0.73 -11.12
CA PRO A 105 4.74 0.69 -11.18
C PRO A 105 4.17 1.43 -9.97
N SER A 106 4.97 2.34 -9.41
CA SER A 106 4.57 3.19 -8.28
C SER A 106 4.76 4.65 -8.68
N ILE A 107 3.69 5.45 -8.62
CA ILE A 107 3.69 6.85 -9.00
C ILE A 107 3.65 7.75 -7.78
N TYR A 108 4.50 8.79 -7.74
CA TYR A 108 4.57 9.75 -6.65
C TYR A 108 4.80 11.16 -7.18
N LYS A 109 4.22 12.16 -6.51
CA LYS A 109 4.56 13.56 -6.66
C LYS A 109 5.50 13.96 -5.53
N LEU A 110 6.69 14.41 -5.86
CA LEU A 110 7.71 14.83 -4.90
C LEU A 110 8.12 16.26 -5.23
N THR A 111 8.34 17.06 -4.18
CA THR A 111 8.74 18.47 -4.28
C THR A 111 10.10 18.64 -3.62
N ASP A 112 11.09 19.13 -4.36
CA ASP A 112 12.42 19.38 -3.81
C ASP A 112 12.43 20.57 -2.83
N LYS A 113 13.58 20.83 -2.19
CA LYS A 113 13.74 21.91 -1.21
C LYS A 113 13.65 23.31 -1.83
N GLN A 114 13.74 23.42 -3.15
CA GLN A 114 13.59 24.65 -3.92
C GLN A 114 12.12 24.87 -4.37
N GLY A 115 11.22 23.93 -4.04
CA GLY A 115 9.82 24.00 -4.42
C GLY A 115 9.50 23.45 -5.80
N LYS A 116 10.45 22.82 -6.49
CA LYS A 116 10.21 22.22 -7.80
C LYS A 116 9.52 20.88 -7.65
N GLU A 117 8.35 20.77 -8.22
CA GLU A 117 7.58 19.53 -8.24
C GLU A 117 7.94 18.64 -9.41
N ARG A 118 7.93 17.33 -9.15
CA ARG A 118 8.07 16.30 -10.18
C ARG A 118 7.15 15.13 -9.88
N VAL A 119 6.60 14.54 -10.92
CA VAL A 119 5.90 13.27 -10.85
C VAL A 119 6.85 12.17 -11.24
N PHE A 120 7.06 11.21 -10.36
CA PHE A 120 7.94 10.06 -10.58
C PHE A 120 7.15 8.80 -10.82
N VAL A 121 7.65 7.93 -11.69
CA VAL A 121 7.23 6.53 -11.79
C VAL A 121 8.43 5.65 -11.56
N PHE A 122 8.34 4.78 -10.56
CA PHE A 122 9.31 3.75 -10.25
C PHE A 122 8.73 2.39 -10.63
N SER A 123 9.58 1.44 -11.02
CA SER A 123 9.19 0.05 -11.22
C SER A 123 10.26 -0.86 -10.62
N ALA A 124 9.99 -2.16 -10.46
CA ALA A 124 10.96 -3.01 -9.75
C ALA A 124 12.12 -3.46 -10.65
N TRP A 125 11.83 -3.77 -11.93
CA TRP A 125 12.79 -4.42 -12.80
C TRP A 125 13.16 -3.59 -14.02
N PRO A 126 14.45 -3.60 -14.41
CA PRO A 126 15.60 -4.10 -13.64
C PRO A 126 16.13 -3.05 -12.66
N ASP A 127 16.49 -3.47 -11.44
CA ASP A 127 17.21 -2.65 -10.44
C ASP A 127 16.56 -1.30 -10.11
N MET A 128 15.25 -1.30 -9.92
CA MET A 128 14.42 -0.14 -9.63
C MET A 128 14.60 0.99 -10.66
N PRO A 129 14.21 0.77 -11.93
CA PRO A 129 14.19 1.82 -12.92
C PRO A 129 13.19 2.91 -12.55
N MET A 130 13.48 4.14 -12.92
CA MET A 130 12.62 5.28 -12.70
C MET A 130 12.63 6.25 -13.87
N THR A 131 11.56 7.00 -14.00
CA THR A 131 11.41 8.17 -14.87
C THR A 131 10.65 9.26 -14.13
N TYR A 132 10.75 10.51 -14.58
CA TYR A 132 10.02 11.61 -13.99
C TYR A 132 9.50 12.60 -15.03
N SER A 133 8.46 13.32 -14.64
CA SER A 133 7.87 14.43 -15.40
C SER A 133 7.97 15.71 -14.58
N GLU A 134 8.29 16.84 -15.26
CA GLU A 134 8.32 18.19 -14.69
C GLU A 134 7.13 19.05 -15.14
N ASP A 135 6.22 18.48 -15.93
CA ASP A 135 5.09 19.18 -16.55
C ASP A 135 3.74 18.49 -16.26
N GLY A 136 3.65 17.79 -15.14
CA GLY A 136 2.41 17.15 -14.68
C GLY A 136 2.04 15.89 -15.45
N GLY A 137 3.02 15.15 -15.98
CA GLY A 137 2.80 13.88 -16.67
C GLY A 137 2.62 14.00 -18.20
N LYS A 138 2.85 15.17 -18.78
CA LYS A 138 2.72 15.38 -20.24
C LYS A 138 3.95 14.88 -20.99
N SER A 139 5.13 15.09 -20.45
CA SER A 139 6.39 14.55 -20.96
C SER A 139 7.20 13.89 -19.85
N TRP A 140 8.07 12.96 -20.21
CA TRP A 140 8.81 12.13 -19.26
C TRP A 140 10.31 12.11 -19.62
N SER A 141 11.14 12.10 -18.58
CA SER A 141 12.57 11.89 -18.74
C SER A 141 12.86 10.49 -19.28
N PRO A 142 14.04 10.26 -19.90
CA PRO A 142 14.47 8.90 -20.19
C PRO A 142 14.46 8.01 -18.93
N VAL A 143 14.10 6.75 -19.11
CA VAL A 143 14.17 5.75 -18.03
C VAL A 143 15.62 5.54 -17.62
N ARG A 144 15.89 5.53 -16.31
CA ARG A 144 17.20 5.22 -15.74
C ARG A 144 17.07 4.29 -14.54
N SER A 145 18.06 3.43 -14.34
CA SER A 145 18.14 2.59 -13.15
C SER A 145 18.60 3.38 -11.94
N LEU A 146 18.04 3.05 -10.76
CA LEU A 146 18.58 3.47 -9.47
C LEU A 146 19.66 2.51 -8.93
N ASN A 147 19.93 1.41 -9.64
CA ASN A 147 20.84 0.34 -9.21
C ASN A 147 20.47 -0.23 -7.83
N LYS A 148 19.17 -0.39 -7.58
CA LYS A 148 18.63 -0.93 -6.33
C LYS A 148 17.92 -2.25 -6.58
N PRO A 149 18.55 -3.37 -6.24
CA PRO A 149 17.85 -4.66 -6.29
C PRO A 149 16.60 -4.62 -5.40
N CYS A 150 15.47 -5.07 -5.93
CA CYS A 150 14.21 -5.12 -5.20
C CYS A 150 13.26 -6.15 -5.82
N VAL A 151 12.31 -6.64 -5.04
CA VAL A 151 11.18 -7.43 -5.55
C VAL A 151 10.11 -6.49 -6.11
N MET A 152 9.82 -5.41 -5.37
CA MET A 152 8.98 -4.30 -5.80
C MET A 152 9.71 -2.98 -5.53
N ALA A 153 9.45 -1.98 -6.37
CA ALA A 153 9.91 -0.62 -6.19
C ALA A 153 9.40 0.00 -4.88
N PHE A 154 9.73 1.26 -4.61
CA PHE A 154 9.19 1.97 -3.45
C PHE A 154 7.67 1.76 -3.35
N SER A 155 7.29 0.97 -2.36
CA SER A 155 5.87 0.68 -2.09
C SER A 155 5.19 1.86 -1.44
N SER A 156 5.96 2.69 -0.74
CA SER A 156 5.51 3.96 -0.18
C SER A 156 6.69 4.91 0.00
N ILE A 157 6.39 6.21 -0.11
CA ILE A 157 7.34 7.31 0.11
C ILE A 157 6.69 8.31 1.06
N VAL A 158 7.44 8.78 2.06
CA VAL A 158 7.00 9.82 2.99
C VAL A 158 7.99 10.98 3.03
N LYS A 159 7.48 12.21 3.10
CA LYS A 159 8.29 13.41 3.31
C LYS A 159 8.72 13.50 4.77
N LEU A 160 10.02 13.69 5.00
CA LEU A 160 10.61 13.89 6.31
C LEU A 160 10.51 15.37 6.74
N LYS A 161 10.63 15.65 8.05
CA LYS A 161 10.55 17.01 8.59
C LYS A 161 11.63 17.95 8.06
N ASN A 162 12.79 17.42 7.67
CA ASN A 162 13.90 18.18 7.07
C ASN A 162 13.72 18.45 5.57
N GLY A 163 12.60 17.99 4.97
CA GLY A 163 12.29 18.14 3.55
C GLY A 163 12.82 17.03 2.64
N ASP A 164 13.58 16.06 3.17
CA ASP A 164 14.00 14.86 2.46
C ASP A 164 12.82 13.90 2.26
N TYR A 165 13.03 12.83 1.49
CA TYR A 165 12.04 11.76 1.31
C TYR A 165 12.62 10.42 1.72
N LEU A 166 11.82 9.64 2.45
CA LEU A 166 12.10 8.28 2.84
C LEU A 166 11.24 7.34 2.00
N GLY A 167 11.86 6.47 1.21
CA GLY A 167 11.19 5.44 0.42
C GLY A 167 11.40 4.06 1.04
N LEU A 168 10.32 3.31 1.23
CA LEU A 168 10.33 1.94 1.72
C LEU A 168 9.94 0.96 0.62
N TYR A 169 10.62 -0.20 0.61
CA TYR A 169 10.41 -1.29 -0.32
C TYR A 169 10.83 -2.62 0.31
N HIS A 170 10.76 -3.72 -0.42
CA HIS A 170 11.19 -5.01 0.11
C HIS A 170 12.11 -5.75 -0.85
N ARG A 171 12.93 -6.61 -0.27
CA ARG A 171 13.81 -7.55 -0.96
C ARG A 171 13.54 -8.95 -0.46
N GLY A 172 13.80 -9.92 -1.31
CA GLY A 172 13.77 -11.32 -0.97
C GLY A 172 15.16 -11.96 -0.98
N LEU A 173 15.20 -13.24 -0.75
CA LEU A 173 16.45 -13.98 -0.75
C LEU A 173 17.14 -13.89 -2.12
N ASN A 174 18.41 -13.46 -2.12
CA ASN A 174 19.19 -13.19 -3.32
C ASN A 174 18.49 -12.22 -4.30
N ASP A 175 17.80 -11.22 -3.76
CA ASP A 175 17.07 -10.18 -4.51
C ASP A 175 15.96 -10.71 -5.45
N ARG A 176 15.44 -11.89 -5.14
CA ARG A 176 14.33 -12.51 -5.86
C ARG A 176 13.08 -12.53 -4.98
N ASP A 177 11.92 -12.73 -5.59
CA ASP A 177 10.65 -12.90 -4.85
C ASP A 177 10.62 -14.29 -4.19
N ARG A 178 11.48 -14.48 -3.19
CA ARG A 178 11.60 -15.71 -2.42
C ARG A 178 11.75 -15.38 -0.93
N PRO A 179 10.99 -16.03 -0.06
CA PRO A 179 11.15 -15.90 1.38
C PRO A 179 12.56 -16.34 1.88
N PRO A 180 13.03 -15.77 2.99
CA PRO A 180 12.41 -14.69 3.76
C PRO A 180 12.47 -13.35 3.04
N LEU A 181 11.33 -12.63 3.05
CA LEU A 181 11.29 -11.24 2.59
C LEU A 181 11.66 -10.31 3.74
N THR A 182 12.27 -9.18 3.41
CA THR A 182 12.73 -8.18 4.40
C THR A 182 12.42 -6.77 3.91
N LEU A 183 12.23 -5.84 4.85
CA LEU A 183 11.96 -4.43 4.55
C LEU A 183 13.25 -3.63 4.47
N TRP A 184 13.31 -2.76 3.49
CA TRP A 184 14.44 -1.89 3.18
C TRP A 184 13.99 -0.45 2.97
N GLN A 185 14.89 0.48 3.23
CA GLN A 185 14.66 1.90 2.99
C GLN A 185 15.83 2.55 2.26
N SER A 186 15.53 3.71 1.68
CA SER A 186 16.49 4.63 1.07
C SER A 186 15.99 6.06 1.23
N VAL A 187 16.89 7.03 1.32
CA VAL A 187 16.56 8.45 1.51
C VAL A 187 16.96 9.24 0.27
N SER A 188 16.11 10.16 -0.16
CA SER A 188 16.42 11.16 -1.18
C SER A 188 16.53 12.54 -0.56
N HIS A 189 17.63 13.26 -0.87
CA HIS A 189 17.91 14.62 -0.39
C HIS A 189 17.61 15.70 -1.45
N ASP A 190 17.25 15.28 -2.66
CA ASP A 190 17.11 16.12 -3.86
C ASP A 190 15.73 16.01 -4.53
N GLY A 191 14.72 15.67 -3.72
CA GLY A 191 13.34 15.59 -4.21
C GLY A 191 13.05 14.38 -5.10
N GLY A 192 13.74 13.26 -4.90
CA GLY A 192 13.48 11.98 -5.59
C GLY A 192 14.40 11.69 -6.76
N LEU A 193 15.30 12.60 -7.13
CA LEU A 193 16.21 12.41 -8.27
C LEU A 193 17.28 11.36 -7.98
N THR A 194 17.87 11.38 -6.78
CA THR A 194 18.84 10.36 -6.33
C THR A 194 18.43 9.81 -4.97
N TRP A 195 18.91 8.62 -4.65
CA TRP A 195 18.55 7.89 -3.44
C TRP A 195 19.81 7.29 -2.80
N SER A 196 19.93 7.40 -1.49
CA SER A 196 21.03 6.86 -0.69
C SER A 196 21.16 5.34 -0.84
N GLU A 197 22.26 4.78 -0.35
CA GLU A 197 22.38 3.34 -0.19
C GLU A 197 21.20 2.74 0.57
N SER A 198 20.89 1.49 0.25
CA SER A 198 19.76 0.78 0.81
C SER A 198 20.09 0.23 2.20
N VAL A 199 19.21 0.45 3.16
CA VAL A 199 19.36 -0.03 4.54
C VAL A 199 18.22 -1.00 4.86
N LYS A 200 18.56 -2.19 5.37
CA LYS A 200 17.56 -3.13 5.89
C LYS A 200 17.01 -2.60 7.21
N VAL A 201 15.66 -2.53 7.33
CA VAL A 201 14.98 -1.92 8.48
C VAL A 201 13.95 -2.83 9.15
N GLY A 202 13.57 -3.93 8.52
CA GLY A 202 12.58 -4.84 9.11
C GLY A 202 12.76 -6.27 8.65
N GLU A 203 12.84 -7.18 9.63
CA GLU A 203 12.81 -8.63 9.45
C GLU A 203 12.17 -9.26 10.68
N MET A 204 11.61 -10.44 10.53
CA MET A 204 11.02 -11.20 11.62
C MET A 204 11.18 -12.69 11.34
N GLU A 205 11.72 -13.43 12.30
CA GLU A 205 11.92 -14.88 12.16
C GLU A 205 10.60 -15.61 11.88
N GLY A 206 10.62 -16.52 10.92
CA GLY A 206 9.43 -17.28 10.49
C GLY A 206 8.39 -16.48 9.71
N ARG A 207 8.63 -15.18 9.44
CA ARG A 207 7.74 -14.27 8.71
C ARG A 207 8.42 -13.72 7.45
N SER A 208 7.61 -13.16 6.57
CA SER A 208 8.08 -12.53 5.32
C SER A 208 7.40 -11.18 5.12
N PRO A 209 7.84 -10.12 5.84
CA PRO A 209 7.29 -8.77 5.66
C PRO A 209 7.62 -8.24 4.27
N CYS A 210 6.59 -7.70 3.59
CA CYS A 210 6.75 -7.11 2.26
C CYS A 210 5.73 -5.99 2.02
N GLU A 211 5.86 -5.30 0.90
CA GLU A 211 4.93 -4.26 0.45
C GLU A 211 4.65 -3.18 1.50
N PRO A 212 5.68 -2.55 2.08
CA PRO A 212 5.50 -1.60 3.18
C PRO A 212 4.71 -0.36 2.76
N CYS A 213 3.78 0.06 3.63
CA CYS A 213 3.07 1.33 3.57
C CYS A 213 3.51 2.20 4.74
N VAL A 214 4.29 3.24 4.49
CA VAL A 214 4.70 4.20 5.51
C VAL A 214 3.81 5.44 5.49
N PHE A 215 3.42 5.90 6.66
CA PHE A 215 2.70 7.16 6.84
C PHE A 215 3.11 7.84 8.14
N ARG A 216 2.81 9.13 8.25
CA ARG A 216 3.04 9.89 9.47
C ARG A 216 1.80 9.84 10.35
N ALA A 217 1.99 9.59 11.64
CA ALA A 217 0.94 9.65 12.65
C ALA A 217 0.27 11.04 12.68
N PRO A 218 -1.01 11.14 13.10
CA PRO A 218 -1.75 12.42 13.09
C PRO A 218 -1.12 13.54 13.91
N ASP A 219 -0.39 13.18 14.97
CA ASP A 219 0.33 14.15 15.80
C ASP A 219 1.63 14.69 15.16
N GLY A 220 1.98 14.19 13.97
CA GLY A 220 3.16 14.57 13.22
C GLY A 220 4.49 14.05 13.77
N LYS A 221 4.50 13.28 14.88
CA LYS A 221 5.75 12.92 15.58
C LYS A 221 6.36 11.62 15.09
N ARG A 222 5.53 10.60 14.81
CA ARG A 222 5.92 9.23 14.54
C ARG A 222 5.70 8.85 13.08
N LEU A 223 6.60 8.08 12.51
CA LEU A 223 6.36 7.33 11.28
C LEU A 223 5.85 5.93 11.64
N VAL A 224 4.89 5.45 10.89
CA VAL A 224 4.31 4.12 11.02
C VAL A 224 4.46 3.39 9.71
N CYS A 225 4.93 2.15 9.74
CA CYS A 225 4.99 1.28 8.58
C CYS A 225 4.07 0.09 8.82
N VAL A 226 3.10 -0.13 7.93
CA VAL A 226 2.29 -1.35 7.86
C VAL A 226 2.76 -2.17 6.67
N ALA A 227 3.00 -3.46 6.86
CA ALA A 227 3.51 -4.36 5.84
C ALA A 227 2.67 -5.64 5.75
N ARG A 228 2.51 -6.16 4.53
CA ARG A 228 1.94 -7.48 4.29
C ARG A 228 2.82 -8.55 4.94
N GLU A 229 2.21 -9.58 5.52
CA GLU A 229 2.85 -10.83 5.89
C GLU A 229 2.64 -11.88 4.78
N ASN A 230 3.71 -12.19 4.05
CA ASN A 230 3.61 -12.99 2.82
C ASN A 230 3.43 -14.49 3.06
N ASN A 231 3.92 -15.03 4.19
CA ASN A 231 3.80 -16.44 4.53
C ASN A 231 2.41 -16.83 5.02
N ARG A 232 1.54 -15.85 5.29
CA ARG A 232 0.19 -16.06 5.83
C ARG A 232 0.18 -16.71 7.23
N VAL A 233 1.20 -16.45 8.02
CA VAL A 233 1.36 -16.96 9.38
C VAL A 233 0.99 -15.86 10.37
N GLY A 234 -0.27 -15.51 10.52
CA GLY A 234 -0.74 -14.45 11.40
C GLY A 234 -1.21 -13.20 10.65
N ASN A 235 -1.30 -12.07 11.36
CA ASN A 235 -1.77 -10.81 10.80
C ASN A 235 -0.67 -10.12 9.96
N SER A 236 -1.05 -9.06 9.26
CA SER A 236 -0.09 -8.10 8.69
C SER A 236 0.81 -7.54 9.80
N LEU A 237 1.93 -6.98 9.42
CA LEU A 237 2.97 -6.53 10.37
C LEU A 237 3.04 -5.01 10.41
N MET A 238 3.52 -4.45 11.51
CA MET A 238 3.77 -3.01 11.65
C MET A 238 5.01 -2.73 12.47
N MET A 239 5.63 -1.58 12.24
CA MET A 239 6.74 -1.04 13.01
C MET A 239 6.66 0.48 13.05
N PHE A 240 7.39 1.08 13.99
CA PHE A 240 7.33 2.51 14.29
C PHE A 240 8.72 3.14 14.30
N SER A 241 8.78 4.42 13.93
CA SER A 241 9.99 5.24 14.07
C SER A 241 9.63 6.59 14.70
N ASP A 242 10.34 6.97 15.75
CA ASP A 242 10.20 8.26 16.43
C ASP A 242 11.29 9.28 16.03
N ASP A 243 12.19 8.90 15.13
CA ASP A 243 13.38 9.64 14.70
C ASP A 243 13.48 9.77 13.17
N GLU A 244 12.33 9.94 12.49
CA GLU A 244 12.25 10.17 11.04
C GLU A 244 12.84 9.02 10.19
N GLY A 245 12.76 7.79 10.67
CA GLY A 245 13.23 6.61 9.96
C GLY A 245 14.71 6.27 10.21
N ALA A 246 15.41 6.97 11.11
CA ALA A 246 16.77 6.62 11.46
C ALA A 246 16.84 5.26 12.18
N THR A 247 15.86 4.99 13.05
CA THR A 247 15.66 3.68 13.68
C THR A 247 14.19 3.26 13.63
N TRP A 248 13.95 1.95 13.71
CA TRP A 248 12.62 1.36 13.70
C TRP A 248 12.46 0.38 14.87
N SER A 249 11.26 0.33 15.43
CA SER A 249 10.90 -0.69 16.42
C SER A 249 10.94 -2.08 15.79
N PRO A 250 11.05 -3.16 16.60
CA PRO A 250 10.76 -4.50 16.11
C PRO A 250 9.38 -4.57 15.43
N LEU A 251 9.26 -5.47 14.45
CA LEU A 251 7.99 -5.76 13.81
C LEU A 251 7.03 -6.44 14.81
N GLN A 252 5.76 -6.04 14.77
CA GLN A 252 4.68 -6.65 15.55
C GLN A 252 3.44 -6.81 14.66
N GLU A 253 2.49 -7.63 15.08
CA GLU A 253 1.27 -7.83 14.31
C GLU A 253 0.35 -6.61 14.35
N THR A 254 -0.32 -6.33 13.22
CA THR A 254 -1.41 -5.36 13.17
C THR A 254 -2.69 -5.93 13.80
N PRO A 255 -3.70 -5.09 14.10
CA PRO A 255 -5.05 -5.58 14.33
C PRO A 255 -5.52 -6.52 13.21
N TRP A 256 -6.32 -7.54 13.55
CA TRP A 256 -6.85 -8.51 12.60
C TRP A 256 -7.56 -7.84 11.39
N GLY A 257 -8.31 -6.78 11.65
CA GLY A 257 -9.03 -6.02 10.62
C GLY A 257 -8.16 -5.50 9.48
N LEU A 258 -6.86 -5.27 9.74
CA LEU A 258 -5.87 -4.79 8.78
C LEU A 258 -5.07 -5.92 8.12
N THR A 259 -5.44 -7.19 8.33
CA THR A 259 -4.71 -8.30 7.71
C THR A 259 -5.00 -8.40 6.22
N GLY A 260 -3.98 -8.11 5.40
CA GLY A 260 -4.15 -8.10 3.94
C GLY A 260 -2.88 -7.76 3.18
N ASP A 261 -3.05 -7.44 1.91
CA ASP A 261 -1.97 -7.24 0.96
C ASP A 261 -1.97 -5.84 0.37
N ARG A 262 -0.78 -5.25 0.31
CA ARG A 262 -0.53 -3.97 -0.35
C ARG A 262 -1.45 -2.86 0.17
N HIS A 263 -1.27 -2.50 1.42
CA HIS A 263 -2.02 -1.41 2.05
C HIS A 263 -1.66 -0.05 1.44
N VAL A 264 -2.68 0.80 1.28
CA VAL A 264 -2.51 2.25 1.14
C VAL A 264 -3.38 2.91 2.21
N ILE A 265 -2.75 3.73 3.05
CA ILE A 265 -3.37 4.30 4.25
C ILE A 265 -3.34 5.82 4.15
N LYS A 266 -4.49 6.46 4.41
CA LYS A 266 -4.63 7.92 4.52
C LYS A 266 -5.57 8.29 5.67
N PHE A 267 -5.58 9.57 6.04
CA PHE A 267 -6.52 10.13 7.01
C PHE A 267 -7.59 10.95 6.28
N THR A 268 -8.83 10.76 6.67
CA THR A 268 -9.97 11.54 6.16
C THR A 268 -10.07 12.89 6.88
N PRO A 269 -10.79 13.88 6.33
CA PRO A 269 -10.93 15.20 6.96
C PRO A 269 -11.54 15.16 8.37
N ASP A 270 -12.33 14.14 8.70
CA ASP A 270 -12.90 13.92 10.04
C ASP A 270 -11.92 13.24 11.01
N GLY A 271 -10.66 13.01 10.58
CA GLY A 271 -9.58 12.45 11.39
C GLY A 271 -9.55 10.92 11.48
N ARG A 272 -10.47 10.22 10.83
CA ARG A 272 -10.43 8.76 10.76
C ARG A 272 -9.33 8.27 9.83
N MET A 273 -8.79 7.10 10.14
CA MET A 273 -7.85 6.38 9.30
C MET A 273 -8.61 5.44 8.36
N ILE A 274 -8.30 5.51 7.07
CA ILE A 274 -8.78 4.56 6.07
C ILE A 274 -7.60 3.82 5.46
N ALA A 275 -7.71 2.50 5.38
CA ALA A 275 -6.77 1.63 4.70
C ALA A 275 -7.48 0.86 3.59
N VAL A 276 -7.01 0.95 2.35
CA VAL A 276 -7.50 0.13 1.24
C VAL A 276 -6.49 -0.94 0.89
N PHE A 277 -6.97 -2.17 0.68
CA PHE A 277 -6.10 -3.33 0.43
C PHE A 277 -6.92 -4.54 -0.04
N ARG A 278 -6.24 -5.63 -0.44
CA ARG A 278 -6.85 -6.94 -0.60
C ARG A 278 -6.98 -7.60 0.77
N ASP A 279 -8.19 -7.91 1.20
CA ASP A 279 -8.42 -8.58 2.47
C ASP A 279 -7.92 -10.03 2.42
N MET A 280 -7.06 -10.39 3.34
CA MET A 280 -6.56 -11.76 3.50
C MET A 280 -6.72 -12.28 4.93
N ALA A 281 -7.45 -11.55 5.78
CA ALA A 281 -7.68 -11.96 7.17
C ALA A 281 -8.34 -13.36 7.23
N PRO A 282 -7.82 -14.25 8.09
CA PRO A 282 -8.43 -15.57 8.28
C PRO A 282 -9.91 -15.44 8.67
N ASN A 283 -10.77 -16.21 8.00
CA ASN A 283 -12.22 -16.23 8.23
C ASN A 283 -12.95 -14.88 8.07
N SER A 284 -12.33 -13.92 7.38
CA SER A 284 -13.01 -12.68 7.03
C SER A 284 -14.10 -12.93 6.00
N PRO A 285 -15.31 -12.35 6.17
CA PRO A 285 -16.39 -12.47 5.18
C PRO A 285 -16.05 -11.77 3.85
N THR A 286 -15.05 -10.90 3.86
CA THR A 286 -14.59 -10.16 2.69
C THR A 286 -13.23 -10.64 2.15
N LYS A 287 -12.76 -11.81 2.62
CA LYS A 287 -11.47 -12.39 2.22
C LYS A 287 -11.37 -12.57 0.70
N GLY A 288 -10.22 -12.17 0.15
CA GLY A 288 -9.93 -12.24 -1.29
C GLY A 288 -10.48 -11.07 -2.11
N HIS A 289 -11.18 -10.14 -1.50
CA HIS A 289 -11.80 -9.00 -2.17
C HIS A 289 -11.06 -7.68 -1.87
N PHE A 290 -11.34 -6.67 -2.69
CA PHE A 290 -10.86 -5.32 -2.45
C PHE A 290 -11.73 -4.63 -1.41
N VAL A 291 -11.11 -4.17 -0.34
CA VAL A 291 -11.79 -3.60 0.82
C VAL A 291 -11.19 -2.26 1.25
N ALA A 292 -11.99 -1.51 2.03
CA ALA A 292 -11.50 -0.46 2.90
C ALA A 292 -11.73 -0.86 4.35
N TRP A 293 -10.72 -0.73 5.19
CA TRP A 293 -10.84 -0.75 6.64
C TRP A 293 -10.96 0.69 7.13
N VAL A 294 -11.88 0.94 8.07
CA VAL A 294 -12.13 2.24 8.69
C VAL A 294 -11.91 2.12 10.19
N GLY A 295 -11.15 3.05 10.74
CA GLY A 295 -10.87 3.12 12.18
C GLY A 295 -10.15 4.42 12.54
N ASN A 296 -9.49 4.42 13.69
CA ASN A 296 -8.69 5.53 14.16
C ASN A 296 -7.24 5.09 14.33
N TYR A 297 -6.32 6.04 14.38
CA TYR A 297 -4.92 5.76 14.70
C TYR A 297 -4.76 5.06 16.07
N LYS A 298 -5.64 5.38 17.02
CA LYS A 298 -5.71 4.73 18.32
C LYS A 298 -5.99 3.23 18.22
N ASP A 299 -6.89 2.82 17.31
CA ASP A 299 -7.21 1.39 17.09
C ASP A 299 -5.97 0.59 16.69
N LEU A 300 -5.11 1.19 15.85
CA LEU A 300 -3.84 0.58 15.46
C LEU A 300 -2.90 0.39 16.65
N LEU A 301 -2.80 1.38 17.54
CA LEU A 301 -1.91 1.35 18.72
C LEU A 301 -2.40 0.38 19.80
N GLU A 302 -3.70 0.31 20.01
CA GLU A 302 -4.33 -0.52 21.05
C GLU A 302 -4.62 -1.96 20.56
N GLY A 303 -4.42 -2.24 19.27
CA GLY A 303 -4.69 -3.55 18.70
C GLY A 303 -6.19 -3.86 18.54
N THR A 304 -7.06 -2.84 18.57
CA THR A 304 -8.50 -3.02 18.36
C THR A 304 -8.81 -3.22 16.88
N SER A 305 -9.91 -3.89 16.57
CA SER A 305 -10.23 -4.29 15.19
C SER A 305 -10.58 -3.14 14.26
N GLY A 306 -10.78 -1.92 14.77
CA GLY A 306 -11.30 -0.76 14.04
C GLY A 306 -12.81 -0.64 14.14
N GLN A 307 -13.40 0.23 13.32
CA GLN A 307 -14.84 0.53 13.35
C GLN A 307 -15.63 -0.42 12.45
N TYR A 308 -15.23 -0.57 11.19
CA TYR A 308 -15.87 -1.49 10.22
C TYR A 308 -15.00 -1.70 8.98
N LYS A 309 -15.40 -2.68 8.15
CA LYS A 309 -14.86 -2.88 6.79
C LYS A 309 -15.92 -2.55 5.74
N ILE A 310 -15.47 -2.11 4.57
CA ILE A 310 -16.29 -1.88 3.38
C ILE A 310 -15.75 -2.81 2.28
N LYS A 311 -16.59 -3.71 1.77
CA LYS A 311 -16.27 -4.44 0.54
C LYS A 311 -16.53 -3.52 -0.64
N LEU A 312 -15.45 -2.99 -1.21
CA LEU A 312 -15.49 -2.03 -2.32
C LEU A 312 -15.78 -2.70 -3.65
N LEU A 313 -15.09 -3.80 -3.94
CA LEU A 313 -15.24 -4.56 -5.18
C LEU A 313 -15.15 -6.06 -4.92
N HIS A 314 -16.02 -6.82 -5.60
CA HIS A 314 -15.95 -8.27 -5.64
C HIS A 314 -14.99 -8.73 -6.73
N SER A 315 -14.00 -9.55 -6.36
CA SER A 315 -13.11 -10.20 -7.34
C SER A 315 -13.69 -11.53 -7.78
N TYR A 316 -13.87 -11.69 -9.09
CA TYR A 316 -14.27 -12.96 -9.72
C TYR A 316 -13.07 -13.83 -10.13
N ALA A 317 -11.87 -13.45 -9.73
CA ALA A 317 -10.64 -14.22 -9.89
C ALA A 317 -10.04 -14.65 -8.55
N GLY A 318 -10.89 -15.00 -7.57
CA GLY A 318 -10.44 -15.31 -6.22
C GLY A 318 -9.77 -14.09 -5.57
N SER A 319 -8.57 -14.28 -5.02
CA SER A 319 -7.81 -13.19 -4.39
C SER A 319 -6.95 -12.38 -5.36
N ASP A 320 -7.13 -12.51 -6.67
CA ASP A 320 -6.37 -11.73 -7.63
C ASP A 320 -6.99 -10.35 -7.86
N CYS A 321 -6.67 -9.42 -6.98
CA CYS A 321 -7.05 -8.00 -6.97
C CYS A 321 -6.17 -7.26 -5.97
N GLY A 322 -6.38 -5.96 -5.76
CA GLY A 322 -5.63 -5.16 -4.79
C GLY A 322 -4.57 -4.29 -5.46
N TYR A 323 -3.46 -4.00 -4.76
CA TYR A 323 -2.44 -3.05 -5.22
C TYR A 323 -3.05 -1.70 -5.56
N PRO A 324 -3.60 -1.02 -4.54
CA PRO A 324 -4.48 0.11 -4.78
C PRO A 324 -3.78 1.45 -4.96
N GLY A 325 -4.48 2.38 -5.63
CA GLY A 325 -4.39 3.80 -5.41
C GLY A 325 -5.46 4.26 -4.44
N LEU A 326 -5.20 5.30 -3.67
CA LEU A 326 -6.15 5.92 -2.75
C LEU A 326 -5.97 7.43 -2.76
N GLU A 327 -7.03 8.16 -3.12
CA GLU A 327 -7.06 9.62 -3.03
C GLU A 327 -8.24 10.06 -2.17
N ILE A 328 -8.04 11.15 -1.43
CA ILE A 328 -9.08 11.76 -0.59
C ILE A 328 -9.22 13.20 -1.02
N LEU A 329 -10.42 13.59 -1.44
CA LEU A 329 -10.73 14.95 -1.86
C LEU A 329 -11.01 15.84 -0.63
N PRO A 330 -10.89 17.17 -0.77
CA PRO A 330 -11.16 18.10 0.33
C PRO A 330 -12.57 17.99 0.91
N ASP A 331 -13.55 17.56 0.10
CA ASP A 331 -14.94 17.36 0.52
C ASP A 331 -15.19 15.99 1.21
N GLY A 332 -14.11 15.24 1.48
CA GLY A 332 -14.17 13.92 2.10
C GLY A 332 -14.50 12.78 1.13
N THR A 333 -14.65 13.04 -0.17
CA THR A 333 -14.83 11.98 -1.16
C THR A 333 -13.56 11.14 -1.26
N ILE A 334 -13.72 9.84 -1.14
CA ILE A 334 -12.67 8.83 -1.26
C ILE A 334 -12.72 8.26 -2.66
N VAL A 335 -11.57 8.20 -3.32
CA VAL A 335 -11.36 7.57 -4.63
C VAL A 335 -10.38 6.42 -4.44
N ALA A 336 -10.88 5.19 -4.36
CA ALA A 336 -10.09 3.97 -4.21
C ALA A 336 -10.02 3.24 -5.54
N ILE A 337 -8.81 2.99 -6.03
CA ILE A 337 -8.58 2.40 -7.37
C ILE A 337 -7.83 1.09 -7.21
N THR A 338 -8.24 0.05 -7.95
CA THR A 338 -7.57 -1.25 -7.97
C THR A 338 -7.69 -1.93 -9.32
N TYR A 339 -6.98 -3.04 -9.49
CA TYR A 339 -7.26 -3.98 -10.56
C TYR A 339 -8.15 -5.11 -10.03
N VAL A 340 -9.10 -5.57 -10.85
CA VAL A 340 -10.04 -6.61 -10.45
C VAL A 340 -10.70 -7.26 -11.66
N LYS A 341 -10.97 -8.55 -11.58
CA LYS A 341 -11.87 -9.23 -12.52
C LYS A 341 -13.31 -8.96 -12.11
N MET A 342 -14.04 -8.21 -12.93
CA MET A 342 -15.36 -7.64 -12.60
C MET A 342 -16.53 -8.61 -12.73
N ARG A 343 -16.36 -9.73 -13.47
CA ARG A 343 -17.41 -10.72 -13.74
C ARG A 343 -16.78 -12.05 -14.20
N PRO A 344 -17.52 -13.16 -14.10
CA PRO A 344 -17.16 -14.41 -14.79
C PRO A 344 -17.07 -14.18 -16.30
N GLY A 345 -16.29 -15.01 -17.00
CA GLY A 345 -16.14 -14.92 -18.45
C GLY A 345 -14.69 -14.80 -18.88
N PRO A 346 -14.43 -14.60 -20.19
CA PRO A 346 -13.09 -14.59 -20.74
C PRO A 346 -12.33 -13.28 -20.46
N GLU A 347 -13.04 -12.19 -20.14
CA GLU A 347 -12.41 -10.88 -19.88
C GLU A 347 -11.50 -10.95 -18.68
N GLN A 348 -10.30 -10.40 -18.83
CA GLN A 348 -9.29 -10.30 -17.79
C GLN A 348 -9.56 -9.10 -16.85
N HIS A 349 -8.60 -8.79 -16.00
CA HIS A 349 -8.69 -7.73 -15.00
C HIS A 349 -8.77 -6.33 -15.63
N SER A 350 -9.64 -5.52 -15.06
CA SER A 350 -9.82 -4.09 -15.35
C SER A 350 -9.19 -3.24 -14.26
N ILE A 351 -8.79 -2.02 -14.58
CA ILE A 351 -8.54 -0.98 -13.58
C ILE A 351 -9.85 -0.27 -13.29
N VAL A 352 -10.27 -0.30 -12.03
CA VAL A 352 -11.56 0.22 -11.57
C VAL A 352 -11.38 1.12 -10.36
N GLY A 353 -11.99 2.30 -10.40
CA GLY A 353 -12.13 3.21 -9.28
C GLY A 353 -13.48 3.05 -8.60
N VAL A 354 -13.52 3.20 -7.28
CA VAL A 354 -14.74 3.29 -6.48
C VAL A 354 -14.74 4.63 -5.74
N ARG A 355 -15.85 5.35 -5.80
CA ARG A 355 -16.02 6.67 -5.16
C ARG A 355 -17.11 6.58 -4.09
N PHE A 356 -16.81 7.07 -2.89
CA PHE A 356 -17.74 7.07 -1.76
C PHE A 356 -17.31 8.08 -0.69
N LYS A 357 -18.20 8.37 0.26
CA LYS A 357 -17.89 9.13 1.48
C LYS A 357 -18.16 8.25 2.71
N LEU A 358 -17.38 8.45 3.79
CA LEU A 358 -17.60 7.68 5.02
C LEU A 358 -18.97 7.97 5.64
N GLU A 359 -19.48 9.21 5.55
CA GLU A 359 -20.82 9.56 6.04
C GLU A 359 -21.96 8.75 5.37
N GLU A 360 -21.74 8.29 4.12
CA GLU A 360 -22.71 7.44 3.40
C GLU A 360 -22.62 6.01 3.89
N THR A 361 -21.41 5.50 4.08
CA THR A 361 -21.16 4.13 4.52
C THR A 361 -21.47 3.93 6.00
N ASP A 362 -21.29 4.96 6.84
CA ASP A 362 -21.71 4.95 8.25
C ASP A 362 -23.22 4.68 8.41
N LYS A 363 -24.04 5.28 7.52
CA LYS A 363 -25.50 5.08 7.51
C LYS A 363 -25.95 3.67 7.11
N MET A 364 -25.06 2.87 6.52
CA MET A 364 -25.33 1.48 6.12
C MET A 364 -25.05 0.47 7.23
N LEU A 365 -24.48 0.92 8.34
CA LEU A 365 -24.18 0.06 9.50
C LEU A 365 -25.41 -0.19 10.41
N TYR A 366 -26.49 0.56 10.21
CA TYR A 366 -27.70 0.56 11.04
C TYR A 366 -28.95 0.14 10.30
#